data_404b1b1f3a5476d21f03f4a46ae55731
#
_entry.id   404b1b1f3a5476d21f03f4a46ae55731
#
_cell.length_a   1.000
_cell.length_b   1.000
_cell.length_c   1.000
_cell.angle_alpha   90.00
_cell.angle_beta   90.00
_cell.angle_gamma   90.00
#
_symmetry.space_group_name_H-M   'P 1'
#
loop_
_entity.id
_entity.type
_entity.pdbx_description
1 polymer ?
#
loop_
_entity_poly.entity_id
_entity_poly.type
_entity_poly.pdbx_seq_one_letter_code
_entity_poly.pdbx_strand_id
1 'polypeptide(L)'
;MIDVLIIGAGPIGIACGLAAKKKGLSSIIIEKGTLVNSLYNYPVSMTFFSTSEKLEINEIPFIGNNSKPTKQEALEYYRRVAKSNSLKINLYEEVQSVKKEKHFKVTTSASDYEAKNVVIATGFYDLPNLLNVDGESLPKVKHYYGDPHEYAFMKTIIVGASNSAVDAALEIYRKGGDVAMVVRKEAIGERVKYWVKPDIENRIKEGSISAFFNSEITNIGPKEVKIDTPEGERKLENDFVLALTGYQPNLDFLEKIGISVNHKEHKKQIYNPNTMETNVEGVYLAGVICGGMKTSEWFIENSQIHAEKIMNHIVPKG
;
A
#
# COMPACT_ATOMS: atom_id res chain seq x y z
N MET A 1 29.22 -7.64 9.23
CA MET A 1 28.77 -6.50 8.39
C MET A 1 27.99 -7.05 7.22
N ILE A 2 26.82 -6.49 6.93
CA ILE A 2 25.87 -6.94 5.90
C ILE A 2 26.16 -6.16 4.61
N ASP A 3 26.14 -6.81 3.44
CA ASP A 3 26.34 -6.10 2.15
C ASP A 3 25.12 -5.25 1.79
N VAL A 4 23.88 -5.78 1.99
CA VAL A 4 22.63 -5.10 1.67
C VAL A 4 21.59 -5.34 2.78
N LEU A 5 21.15 -4.28 3.45
CA LEU A 5 20.01 -4.31 4.34
C LEU A 5 18.79 -3.77 3.60
N ILE A 6 17.70 -4.53 3.60
CA ILE A 6 16.47 -4.20 2.89
C ILE A 6 15.37 -3.89 3.90
N ILE A 7 14.73 -2.73 3.77
CA ILE A 7 13.65 -2.27 4.66
C ILE A 7 12.31 -2.50 3.96
N GLY A 8 11.53 -3.43 4.50
CA GLY A 8 10.24 -3.87 3.97
C GLY A 8 10.30 -5.24 3.30
N ALA A 9 9.50 -6.20 3.78
CA ALA A 9 9.34 -7.54 3.24
C ALA A 9 8.09 -7.67 2.34
N GLY A 10 7.75 -6.62 1.61
CA GLY A 10 6.78 -6.67 0.52
C GLY A 10 7.35 -7.44 -0.69
N PRO A 11 6.54 -7.65 -1.75
CA PRO A 11 6.98 -8.38 -2.95
C PRO A 11 8.31 -7.86 -3.52
N ILE A 12 8.50 -6.54 -3.55
CA ILE A 12 9.72 -5.93 -4.11
C ILE A 12 10.92 -6.05 -3.15
N GLY A 13 10.69 -5.97 -1.83
CA GLY A 13 11.76 -6.28 -0.87
C GLY A 13 12.24 -7.73 -0.96
N ILE A 14 11.31 -8.67 -1.15
CA ILE A 14 11.64 -10.09 -1.43
C ILE A 14 12.42 -10.20 -2.74
N ALA A 15 12.00 -9.53 -3.81
CA ALA A 15 12.72 -9.50 -5.08
C ALA A 15 14.15 -8.97 -4.92
N CYS A 16 14.35 -7.92 -4.13
CA CYS A 16 15.69 -7.39 -3.78
C CYS A 16 16.52 -8.42 -3.03
N GLY A 17 15.95 -9.14 -2.07
CA GLY A 17 16.63 -10.22 -1.35
C GLY A 17 17.08 -11.37 -2.26
N LEU A 18 16.22 -11.76 -3.19
CA LEU A 18 16.55 -12.78 -4.22
C LEU A 18 17.66 -12.30 -5.15
N ALA A 19 17.58 -11.07 -5.63
CA ALA A 19 18.60 -10.49 -6.50
C ALA A 19 19.98 -10.36 -5.78
N ALA A 20 19.98 -9.96 -4.51
CA ALA A 20 21.18 -9.94 -3.69
C ALA A 20 21.81 -11.34 -3.55
N LYS A 21 20.98 -12.35 -3.25
CA LYS A 21 21.42 -13.74 -3.17
C LYS A 21 22.00 -14.23 -4.51
N LYS A 22 21.37 -13.94 -5.64
CA LYS A 22 21.84 -14.29 -7.00
C LYS A 22 23.22 -13.69 -7.29
N LYS A 23 23.54 -12.53 -6.70
CA LYS A 23 24.84 -11.84 -6.80
C LYS A 23 25.85 -12.26 -5.74
N GLY A 24 25.54 -13.21 -4.87
CA GLY A 24 26.41 -13.68 -3.78
C GLY A 24 26.58 -12.67 -2.65
N LEU A 25 25.72 -11.66 -2.55
CA LEU A 25 25.75 -10.65 -1.48
C LEU A 25 25.05 -11.17 -0.23
N SER A 26 25.63 -10.88 0.94
CA SER A 26 24.96 -11.08 2.22
C SER A 26 23.83 -10.06 2.36
N SER A 27 22.60 -10.52 2.64
CA SER A 27 21.47 -9.63 2.81
C SER A 27 20.58 -10.03 3.97
N ILE A 28 19.87 -9.05 4.54
CA ILE A 28 18.80 -9.21 5.51
C ILE A 28 17.65 -8.30 5.14
N ILE A 29 16.42 -8.78 5.33
CA ILE A 29 15.19 -7.99 5.14
C ILE A 29 14.58 -7.74 6.51
N ILE A 30 14.29 -6.48 6.83
CA ILE A 30 13.64 -6.07 8.08
C ILE A 30 12.23 -5.59 7.76
N GLU A 31 11.23 -6.16 8.44
CA GLU A 31 9.82 -5.87 8.24
C GLU A 31 9.14 -5.58 9.59
N LYS A 32 8.46 -4.46 9.69
CA LYS A 32 7.78 -4.04 10.91
C LYS A 32 6.53 -4.87 11.24
N GLY A 33 5.93 -5.49 10.26
CA GLY A 33 4.75 -6.31 10.40
C GLY A 33 4.96 -7.77 10.00
N THR A 34 3.93 -8.35 9.43
CA THR A 34 3.99 -9.71 8.89
C THR A 34 4.65 -9.73 7.50
N LEU A 35 5.02 -10.91 7.03
CA LEU A 35 5.51 -11.07 5.66
C LEU A 35 4.46 -10.56 4.67
N VAL A 36 4.90 -9.74 3.68
CA VAL A 36 4.05 -9.04 2.71
C VAL A 36 2.91 -8.26 3.38
N ASN A 37 3.25 -7.49 4.42
CA ASN A 37 2.31 -6.85 5.33
C ASN A 37 1.21 -6.04 4.62
N SER A 38 1.52 -5.31 3.56
CA SER A 38 0.50 -4.57 2.79
C SER A 38 -0.56 -5.50 2.19
N LEU A 39 -0.14 -6.65 1.61
CA LEU A 39 -1.07 -7.64 1.05
C LEU A 39 -1.90 -8.32 2.14
N TYR A 40 -1.27 -8.59 3.29
CA TYR A 40 -1.98 -9.14 4.45
C TYR A 40 -3.11 -8.22 4.93
N ASN A 41 -2.93 -6.91 4.84
CA ASN A 41 -3.92 -5.91 5.24
C ASN A 41 -4.92 -5.53 4.13
N TYR A 42 -4.84 -6.12 2.94
CA TYR A 42 -5.88 -5.96 1.92
C TYR A 42 -7.18 -6.66 2.33
N PRO A 43 -8.34 -6.28 1.75
CA PRO A 43 -9.62 -6.94 2.00
C PRO A 43 -9.54 -8.46 1.83
N VAL A 44 -10.29 -9.22 2.63
CA VAL A 44 -10.24 -10.71 2.60
C VAL A 44 -10.67 -11.29 1.26
N SER A 45 -11.61 -10.63 0.58
CA SER A 45 -12.18 -11.00 -0.73
C SER A 45 -11.39 -10.47 -1.92
N MET A 46 -10.27 -9.76 -1.68
CA MET A 46 -9.54 -9.07 -2.73
C MET A 46 -9.00 -10.02 -3.78
N THR A 47 -9.30 -9.70 -5.04
CA THR A 47 -8.72 -10.30 -6.24
C THR A 47 -7.83 -9.26 -6.93
N PHE A 48 -6.63 -9.65 -7.33
CA PHE A 48 -5.70 -8.76 -8.00
C PHE A 48 -6.23 -8.29 -9.36
N PHE A 49 -5.83 -7.10 -9.77
CA PHE A 49 -6.09 -6.61 -11.11
C PHE A 49 -5.21 -7.32 -12.15
N SER A 50 -3.95 -7.54 -11.80
CA SER A 50 -2.94 -8.20 -12.63
C SER A 50 -3.08 -9.72 -12.57
N THR A 51 -2.65 -10.39 -13.64
CA THR A 51 -2.60 -11.86 -13.69
C THR A 51 -1.47 -12.41 -12.83
N SER A 52 -1.52 -13.70 -12.51
CA SER A 52 -0.50 -14.39 -11.71
C SER A 52 0.89 -14.21 -12.31
N GLU A 53 1.03 -14.39 -13.63
CA GLU A 53 2.31 -14.27 -14.34
C GLU A 53 2.95 -12.88 -14.20
N LYS A 54 2.12 -11.81 -14.15
CA LYS A 54 2.61 -10.46 -13.94
C LYS A 54 3.06 -10.17 -12.50
N LEU A 55 2.58 -10.97 -11.56
CA LEU A 55 2.92 -10.87 -10.14
C LEU A 55 4.07 -11.78 -9.72
N GLU A 56 4.55 -12.64 -10.63
CA GLU A 56 5.74 -13.46 -10.43
C GLU A 56 6.96 -12.59 -10.14
N ILE A 57 7.84 -13.05 -9.27
CA ILE A 57 9.13 -12.42 -8.99
C ILE A 57 10.27 -13.37 -9.28
N ASN A 58 11.34 -12.85 -9.88
CA ASN A 58 12.55 -13.59 -10.22
C ASN A 58 12.27 -14.89 -11.02
N GLU A 59 11.33 -14.85 -11.96
CA GLU A 59 10.97 -16.01 -12.81
C GLU A 59 10.48 -17.24 -12.03
N ILE A 60 10.03 -17.06 -10.79
CA ILE A 60 9.45 -18.12 -9.97
C ILE A 60 7.95 -18.19 -10.28
N PRO A 61 7.42 -19.32 -10.80
CA PRO A 61 6.03 -19.42 -11.22
C PRO A 61 5.03 -19.17 -10.10
N PHE A 62 4.03 -18.33 -10.37
CA PHE A 62 2.87 -18.11 -9.53
C PHE A 62 1.67 -18.86 -10.10
N ILE A 63 1.45 -20.07 -9.63
CA ILE A 63 0.33 -20.90 -10.05
C ILE A 63 -0.86 -20.62 -9.16
N GLY A 64 -1.96 -20.13 -9.73
CA GLY A 64 -3.23 -19.89 -9.07
C GLY A 64 -4.37 -20.68 -9.72
N ASN A 65 -5.53 -20.70 -9.07
CA ASN A 65 -6.74 -21.35 -9.59
C ASN A 65 -7.37 -20.60 -10.77
N ASN A 66 -7.17 -19.28 -10.79
CA ASN A 66 -7.67 -18.38 -11.82
C ASN A 66 -6.53 -17.52 -12.37
N SER A 67 -6.75 -16.92 -13.55
CA SER A 67 -5.77 -16.01 -14.16
C SER A 67 -5.43 -14.83 -13.28
N LYS A 68 -6.38 -14.35 -12.47
CA LYS A 68 -6.20 -13.27 -11.49
C LYS A 68 -6.23 -13.86 -10.09
N PRO A 69 -5.10 -13.84 -9.35
CA PRO A 69 -5.03 -14.49 -8.07
C PRO A 69 -5.78 -13.71 -6.98
N THR A 70 -6.21 -14.43 -5.97
CA THR A 70 -6.76 -13.90 -4.74
C THR A 70 -5.65 -13.42 -3.80
N LYS A 71 -6.04 -12.64 -2.78
CA LYS A 71 -5.14 -12.29 -1.67
C LYS A 71 -4.48 -13.52 -1.05
N GLN A 72 -5.25 -14.57 -0.79
CA GLN A 72 -4.74 -15.79 -0.13
C GLN A 72 -3.69 -16.52 -0.98
N GLU A 73 -3.93 -16.64 -2.29
CA GLU A 73 -2.97 -17.23 -3.21
C GLU A 73 -1.67 -16.40 -3.26
N ALA A 74 -1.78 -15.06 -3.26
CA ALA A 74 -0.61 -14.20 -3.26
C ALA A 74 0.19 -14.30 -1.95
N LEU A 75 -0.48 -14.32 -0.78
CA LEU A 75 0.19 -14.51 0.51
C LEU A 75 0.98 -15.83 0.54
N GLU A 76 0.37 -16.91 0.06
CA GLU A 76 1.02 -18.23 0.01
C GLU A 76 2.17 -18.26 -1.01
N TYR A 77 1.99 -17.63 -2.17
CA TYR A 77 3.04 -17.53 -3.17
C TYR A 77 4.29 -16.84 -2.63
N TYR A 78 4.18 -15.60 -2.11
CA TYR A 78 5.33 -14.88 -1.59
C TYR A 78 5.95 -15.55 -0.36
N ARG A 79 5.16 -16.19 0.48
CA ARG A 79 5.65 -16.99 1.60
C ARG A 79 6.53 -18.15 1.12
N ARG A 80 6.07 -18.88 0.10
CA ARG A 80 6.84 -19.98 -0.49
C ARG A 80 8.11 -19.50 -1.13
N VAL A 81 8.04 -18.42 -1.91
CA VAL A 81 9.21 -17.80 -2.54
C VAL A 81 10.27 -17.46 -1.49
N ALA A 82 9.90 -16.77 -0.43
CA ALA A 82 10.83 -16.41 0.64
C ALA A 82 11.44 -17.65 1.33
N LYS A 83 10.59 -18.63 1.67
CA LYS A 83 11.01 -19.85 2.37
C LYS A 83 11.92 -20.74 1.52
N SER A 84 11.53 -21.05 0.28
CA SER A 84 12.28 -21.93 -0.62
C SER A 84 13.65 -21.37 -0.99
N ASN A 85 13.79 -20.05 -0.96
CA ASN A 85 15.06 -19.37 -1.19
C ASN A 85 15.85 -19.07 0.10
N SER A 86 15.36 -19.49 1.26
CA SER A 86 16.02 -19.28 2.56
C SER A 86 16.44 -17.83 2.79
N LEU A 87 15.58 -16.88 2.44
CA LEU A 87 15.83 -15.46 2.65
C LEU A 87 15.89 -15.18 4.16
N LYS A 88 16.86 -14.38 4.60
CA LYS A 88 16.93 -13.89 5.99
C LYS A 88 15.95 -12.73 6.14
N ILE A 89 14.86 -12.94 6.86
CA ILE A 89 13.81 -11.96 7.07
C ILE A 89 13.49 -11.89 8.56
N ASN A 90 13.61 -10.70 9.13
CA ASN A 90 13.16 -10.41 10.49
C ASN A 90 11.79 -9.73 10.39
N LEU A 91 10.78 -10.35 10.96
CA LEU A 91 9.41 -9.86 11.02
C LEU A 91 9.13 -9.20 12.38
N TYR A 92 8.15 -8.31 12.42
CA TYR A 92 7.77 -7.54 13.62
C TYR A 92 8.93 -6.74 14.21
N GLU A 93 9.84 -6.31 13.35
CA GLU A 93 10.99 -5.50 13.68
C GLU A 93 10.97 -4.21 12.86
N GLU A 94 10.78 -3.07 13.51
CA GLU A 94 10.64 -1.78 12.86
C GLU A 94 11.98 -1.04 12.80
N VAL A 95 12.37 -0.60 11.61
CA VAL A 95 13.53 0.29 11.43
C VAL A 95 13.15 1.69 11.91
N GLN A 96 13.85 2.17 12.92
CA GLN A 96 13.65 3.47 13.56
C GLN A 96 14.55 4.56 12.99
N SER A 97 15.81 4.21 12.67
CA SER A 97 16.75 5.15 12.08
C SER A 97 17.79 4.47 11.19
N VAL A 98 18.26 5.25 10.20
CA VAL A 98 19.39 4.89 9.33
C VAL A 98 20.35 6.07 9.34
N LYS A 99 21.58 5.84 9.79
CA LYS A 99 22.63 6.87 9.83
C LYS A 99 23.83 6.42 9.00
N LYS A 100 24.34 7.30 8.13
CA LYS A 100 25.55 7.06 7.36
C LYS A 100 26.76 7.54 8.17
N GLU A 101 27.62 6.61 8.51
CA GLU A 101 28.97 6.84 9.07
C GLU A 101 29.99 6.30 8.05
N LYS A 102 30.97 5.50 8.47
CA LYS A 102 31.80 4.72 7.53
C LYS A 102 30.97 3.69 6.77
N HIS A 103 29.99 3.11 7.44
CA HIS A 103 28.94 2.23 6.94
C HIS A 103 27.60 2.72 7.47
N PHE A 104 26.49 2.14 7.03
CA PHE A 104 25.19 2.47 7.58
C PHE A 104 25.00 1.77 8.92
N LYS A 105 24.71 2.56 9.95
CA LYS A 105 24.15 2.07 11.21
C LYS A 105 22.64 2.15 11.12
N VAL A 106 21.98 0.98 11.19
CA VAL A 106 20.53 0.85 11.15
C VAL A 106 20.05 0.39 12.52
N THR A 107 19.29 1.25 13.20
CA THR A 107 18.68 0.95 14.50
C THR A 107 17.24 0.54 14.30
N THR A 108 16.85 -0.58 14.91
CA THR A 108 15.49 -1.11 14.85
C THR A 108 14.87 -1.18 16.25
N SER A 109 13.62 -1.63 16.34
CA SER A 109 12.94 -1.89 17.61
C SER A 109 13.53 -3.05 18.42
N ALA A 110 14.37 -3.89 17.80
CA ALA A 110 14.92 -5.10 18.41
C ALA A 110 16.46 -5.14 18.46
N SER A 111 17.15 -4.54 17.48
CA SER A 111 18.61 -4.68 17.31
C SER A 111 19.23 -3.52 16.54
N ASP A 112 20.54 -3.41 16.58
CA ASP A 112 21.35 -2.55 15.70
C ASP A 112 22.03 -3.40 14.62
N TYR A 113 22.12 -2.87 13.40
CA TYR A 113 22.80 -3.51 12.28
C TYR A 113 23.81 -2.57 11.63
N GLU A 114 24.86 -3.16 11.07
CA GLU A 114 25.81 -2.47 10.19
C GLU A 114 25.70 -3.02 8.78
N ALA A 115 25.46 -2.14 7.81
CA ALA A 115 25.34 -2.50 6.40
C ALA A 115 26.15 -1.57 5.50
N LYS A 116 26.64 -2.10 4.37
CA LYS A 116 27.30 -1.30 3.34
C LYS A 116 26.30 -0.50 2.51
N ASN A 117 25.13 -1.08 2.23
CA ASN A 117 24.07 -0.52 1.42
C ASN A 117 22.70 -0.73 2.09
N VAL A 118 21.77 0.20 1.86
CA VAL A 118 20.41 0.12 2.35
C VAL A 118 19.44 0.26 1.17
N VAL A 119 18.48 -0.68 1.05
CA VAL A 119 17.40 -0.62 0.09
C VAL A 119 16.10 -0.35 0.81
N ILE A 120 15.38 0.69 0.42
CA ILE A 120 14.08 1.07 0.99
C ILE A 120 12.97 0.56 0.08
N ALA A 121 12.22 -0.43 0.55
CA ALA A 121 11.11 -1.08 -0.16
C ALA A 121 9.81 -1.04 0.67
N THR A 122 9.59 0.06 1.42
CA THR A 122 8.53 0.20 2.42
C THR A 122 7.13 0.36 1.85
N GLY A 123 7.00 0.65 0.54
CA GLY A 123 5.69 0.86 -0.08
C GLY A 123 5.01 2.17 0.32
N PHE A 124 3.67 2.19 0.27
CA PHE A 124 2.87 3.38 0.60
C PHE A 124 1.58 3.06 1.40
N TYR A 125 1.33 1.80 1.73
CA TYR A 125 0.04 1.36 2.29
C TYR A 125 -0.10 1.62 3.80
N ASP A 126 0.96 2.07 4.46
CA ASP A 126 1.00 2.17 5.91
C ASP A 126 0.32 3.42 6.48
N LEU A 127 0.27 4.50 5.71
CA LEU A 127 -0.28 5.78 6.16
C LEU A 127 -1.52 6.14 5.34
N PRO A 128 -2.72 6.15 5.94
CA PRO A 128 -3.91 6.61 5.26
C PRO A 128 -3.89 8.13 5.07
N ASN A 129 -4.53 8.59 4.01
CA ASN A 129 -4.85 10.01 3.89
C ASN A 129 -6.00 10.34 4.84
N LEU A 130 -5.76 11.17 5.84
CA LEU A 130 -6.76 11.54 6.83
C LEU A 130 -7.80 12.52 6.25
N LEU A 131 -9.00 12.51 6.80
CA LEU A 131 -10.05 13.47 6.50
C LEU A 131 -9.78 14.83 7.15
N ASN A 132 -9.05 14.81 8.29
CA ASN A 132 -8.74 15.98 9.13
C ASN A 132 -10.01 16.69 9.64
N VAL A 133 -10.98 15.91 10.12
CA VAL A 133 -12.23 16.39 10.69
C VAL A 133 -12.40 15.93 12.13
N ASP A 134 -13.16 16.69 12.91
CA ASP A 134 -13.50 16.29 14.26
C ASP A 134 -14.22 14.94 14.27
N GLY A 135 -13.83 14.09 15.20
CA GLY A 135 -14.39 12.74 15.35
C GLY A 135 -13.77 11.66 14.45
N GLU A 136 -12.76 11.98 13.63
CA GLU A 136 -12.07 10.99 12.80
C GLU A 136 -11.38 9.90 13.63
N SER A 137 -10.99 10.20 14.89
CA SER A 137 -10.37 9.24 15.83
C SER A 137 -11.37 8.30 16.53
N LEU A 138 -12.67 8.42 16.28
CA LEU A 138 -13.66 7.52 16.87
C LEU A 138 -13.44 6.07 16.44
N PRO A 139 -13.64 5.07 17.33
CA PRO A 139 -13.39 3.64 17.00
C PRO A 139 -14.19 3.11 15.82
N LYS A 140 -15.31 3.73 15.48
CA LYS A 140 -16.15 3.38 14.33
C LYS A 140 -15.59 3.85 12.98
N VAL A 141 -14.57 4.72 13.00
CA VAL A 141 -13.88 5.20 11.80
C VAL A 141 -12.74 4.26 11.47
N LYS A 142 -12.77 3.72 10.25
CA LYS A 142 -11.75 2.81 9.76
C LYS A 142 -11.13 3.37 8.48
N HIS A 143 -9.81 3.34 8.39
CA HIS A 143 -9.07 3.72 7.16
C HIS A 143 -8.71 2.51 6.29
N TYR A 144 -8.87 1.31 6.85
CA TYR A 144 -8.65 0.04 6.17
C TYR A 144 -9.93 -0.78 6.19
N TYR A 145 -10.29 -1.31 5.04
CA TYR A 145 -11.41 -2.22 4.90
C TYR A 145 -10.91 -3.66 4.93
N GLY A 146 -11.51 -4.48 5.77
CA GLY A 146 -11.12 -5.88 5.97
C GLY A 146 -12.17 -6.86 5.45
N ASP A 147 -13.08 -7.27 6.32
CA ASP A 147 -14.12 -8.25 6.04
C ASP A 147 -15.49 -7.56 5.93
N PRO A 148 -16.25 -7.78 4.83
CA PRO A 148 -17.59 -7.21 4.68
C PRO A 148 -18.59 -7.69 5.74
N HIS A 149 -18.34 -8.83 6.39
CA HIS A 149 -19.24 -9.38 7.40
C HIS A 149 -19.33 -8.50 8.66
N GLU A 150 -18.26 -7.75 8.97
CA GLU A 150 -18.25 -6.77 10.07
C GLU A 150 -19.36 -5.72 9.93
N TYR A 151 -19.78 -5.42 8.71
CA TYR A 151 -20.75 -4.37 8.37
C TYR A 151 -22.11 -4.90 7.98
N ALA A 152 -22.37 -6.22 8.15
CA ALA A 152 -23.65 -6.82 7.81
C ALA A 152 -24.78 -6.18 8.63
N PHE A 153 -25.85 -5.71 7.93
CA PHE A 153 -27.01 -5.04 8.50
C PHE A 153 -26.72 -3.71 9.22
N MET A 154 -25.52 -3.13 9.01
CA MET A 154 -25.10 -1.88 9.63
C MET A 154 -25.23 -0.71 8.63
N LYS A 155 -25.48 0.51 9.16
CA LYS A 155 -25.41 1.74 8.39
C LYS A 155 -23.96 2.18 8.25
N THR A 156 -23.44 2.07 7.04
CA THR A 156 -22.01 2.33 6.77
C THR A 156 -21.84 3.48 5.80
N ILE A 157 -21.09 4.49 6.21
CA ILE A 157 -20.69 5.58 5.32
C ILE A 157 -19.30 5.28 4.76
N ILE A 158 -19.16 5.38 3.45
CA ILE A 158 -17.91 5.15 2.74
C ILE A 158 -17.44 6.47 2.10
N VAL A 159 -16.26 6.93 2.48
CA VAL A 159 -15.66 8.14 1.90
C VAL A 159 -14.66 7.72 0.82
N GLY A 160 -14.92 8.15 -0.41
CA GLY A 160 -14.09 7.83 -1.57
C GLY A 160 -14.87 7.26 -2.75
N ALA A 161 -14.24 7.18 -3.91
CA ALA A 161 -14.84 6.70 -5.15
C ALA A 161 -13.85 5.94 -6.05
N SER A 162 -12.74 5.45 -5.48
CA SER A 162 -11.77 4.59 -6.16
C SER A 162 -12.04 3.12 -5.86
N ASN A 163 -11.18 2.21 -6.37
CA ASN A 163 -11.40 0.77 -6.26
C ASN A 163 -11.75 0.29 -4.86
N SER A 164 -10.99 0.68 -3.82
CA SER A 164 -11.24 0.23 -2.45
C SER A 164 -12.61 0.66 -1.92
N ALA A 165 -13.03 1.90 -2.22
CA ALA A 165 -14.33 2.41 -1.79
C ALA A 165 -15.48 1.71 -2.52
N VAL A 166 -15.32 1.48 -3.81
CA VAL A 166 -16.34 0.80 -4.65
C VAL A 166 -16.45 -0.68 -4.29
N ASP A 167 -15.33 -1.37 -4.14
CA ASP A 167 -15.34 -2.77 -3.72
C ASP A 167 -16.03 -2.91 -2.34
N ALA A 168 -15.65 -2.08 -1.35
CA ALA A 168 -16.27 -2.07 -0.03
C ALA A 168 -17.79 -1.79 -0.10
N ALA A 169 -18.21 -0.79 -0.87
CA ALA A 169 -19.63 -0.44 -1.02
C ALA A 169 -20.45 -1.61 -1.54
N LEU A 170 -20.00 -2.25 -2.61
CA LEU A 170 -20.70 -3.38 -3.21
C LEU A 170 -20.69 -4.61 -2.31
N GLU A 171 -19.59 -4.91 -1.66
CA GLU A 171 -19.46 -6.07 -0.78
C GLU A 171 -20.34 -5.94 0.47
N ILE A 172 -20.34 -4.77 1.11
CA ILE A 172 -21.19 -4.47 2.28
C ILE A 172 -22.67 -4.50 1.89
N TYR A 173 -23.04 -3.87 0.78
CA TYR A 173 -24.41 -3.92 0.23
C TYR A 173 -24.88 -5.38 0.04
N ARG A 174 -24.05 -6.23 -0.58
CA ARG A 174 -24.37 -7.65 -0.79
C ARG A 174 -24.48 -8.46 0.50
N LYS A 175 -23.96 -7.97 1.63
CA LYS A 175 -24.15 -8.52 2.98
C LYS A 175 -25.35 -7.93 3.70
N GLY A 176 -26.17 -7.11 3.03
CA GLY A 176 -27.37 -6.49 3.61
C GLY A 176 -27.07 -5.24 4.44
N GLY A 177 -25.89 -4.66 4.33
CA GLY A 177 -25.56 -3.38 4.96
C GLY A 177 -26.24 -2.22 4.19
N ASP A 178 -26.62 -1.18 4.94
CA ASP A 178 -27.13 0.08 4.40
C ASP A 178 -25.95 1.01 4.10
N VAL A 179 -25.71 1.29 2.81
CA VAL A 179 -24.47 1.95 2.35
C VAL A 179 -24.76 3.33 1.79
N ALA A 180 -24.04 4.33 2.31
CA ALA A 180 -24.00 5.67 1.75
C ALA A 180 -22.56 6.05 1.38
N MET A 181 -22.33 6.51 0.14
CA MET A 181 -21.02 6.99 -0.32
C MET A 181 -20.97 8.51 -0.27
N VAL A 182 -19.89 9.07 0.28
CA VAL A 182 -19.57 10.50 0.24
C VAL A 182 -18.37 10.70 -0.69
N VAL A 183 -18.61 11.40 -1.78
CA VAL A 183 -17.68 11.49 -2.91
C VAL A 183 -17.38 12.96 -3.22
N ARG A 184 -16.13 13.36 -3.04
CA ARG A 184 -15.67 14.74 -3.30
C ARG A 184 -15.77 15.16 -4.78
N LYS A 185 -15.76 14.20 -5.69
CA LYS A 185 -15.87 14.42 -7.13
C LYS A 185 -17.32 14.28 -7.60
N GLU A 186 -17.56 14.66 -8.85
CA GLU A 186 -18.87 14.59 -9.51
C GLU A 186 -19.31 13.17 -9.92
N ALA A 187 -18.38 12.18 -9.88
CA ALA A 187 -18.66 10.82 -10.35
C ALA A 187 -17.74 9.79 -9.67
N ILE A 188 -18.08 8.52 -9.86
CA ILE A 188 -17.23 7.37 -9.54
C ILE A 188 -15.96 7.45 -10.37
N GLY A 189 -14.82 7.12 -9.75
CA GLY A 189 -13.49 7.24 -10.35
C GLY A 189 -13.35 6.49 -11.68
N GLU A 190 -12.72 7.11 -12.67
CA GLU A 190 -12.51 6.50 -13.99
C GLU A 190 -11.62 5.23 -13.94
N ARG A 191 -10.73 5.13 -12.94
CA ARG A 191 -9.81 4.00 -12.75
C ARG A 191 -10.40 2.83 -11.97
N VAL A 192 -11.70 2.88 -11.65
CA VAL A 192 -12.40 1.74 -11.06
C VAL A 192 -12.40 0.59 -12.07
N LYS A 193 -12.19 -0.63 -11.59
CA LYS A 193 -12.15 -1.86 -12.39
C LYS A 193 -13.36 -1.89 -13.34
N TYR A 194 -13.11 -2.05 -14.64
CA TYR A 194 -14.13 -1.97 -15.68
C TYR A 194 -15.27 -2.98 -15.51
N TRP A 195 -15.02 -4.10 -14.82
CA TRP A 195 -16.05 -5.11 -14.53
C TRP A 195 -16.83 -4.85 -13.25
N VAL A 196 -16.40 -3.90 -12.42
CA VAL A 196 -17.06 -3.53 -11.16
C VAL A 196 -17.82 -2.20 -11.30
N LYS A 197 -17.29 -1.27 -12.11
CA LYS A 197 -17.87 0.06 -12.29
C LYS A 197 -19.34 0.06 -12.73
N PRO A 198 -19.78 -0.76 -13.70
CA PRO A 198 -21.19 -0.79 -14.07
C PRO A 198 -22.13 -1.23 -12.93
N ASP A 199 -21.67 -2.11 -12.04
CA ASP A 199 -22.50 -2.57 -10.92
C ASP A 199 -22.73 -1.47 -9.90
N ILE A 200 -21.66 -0.77 -9.46
CA ILE A 200 -21.82 0.34 -8.51
C ILE A 200 -22.70 1.47 -9.10
N GLU A 201 -22.52 1.82 -10.37
CA GLU A 201 -23.32 2.84 -11.04
C GLU A 201 -24.80 2.44 -11.10
N ASN A 202 -25.11 1.17 -11.37
CA ASN A 202 -26.47 0.64 -11.34
C ASN A 202 -27.08 0.68 -9.94
N ARG A 203 -26.32 0.25 -8.89
CA ARG A 203 -26.80 0.29 -7.49
C ARG A 203 -27.08 1.71 -7.03
N ILE A 204 -26.29 2.69 -7.45
CA ILE A 204 -26.54 4.10 -7.17
C ILE A 204 -27.78 4.59 -7.91
N LYS A 205 -27.91 4.29 -9.21
CA LYS A 205 -29.02 4.72 -10.05
C LYS A 205 -30.39 4.21 -9.56
N GLU A 206 -30.43 2.97 -9.10
CA GLU A 206 -31.68 2.37 -8.57
C GLU A 206 -31.95 2.72 -7.10
N GLY A 207 -31.02 3.44 -6.42
CA GLY A 207 -31.16 3.86 -5.02
C GLY A 207 -30.83 2.79 -3.99
N SER A 208 -30.28 1.65 -4.39
CA SER A 208 -29.84 0.58 -3.47
C SER A 208 -28.59 0.98 -2.66
N ILE A 209 -27.75 1.85 -3.21
CA ILE A 209 -26.65 2.51 -2.55
C ILE A 209 -26.83 4.01 -2.71
N SER A 210 -26.88 4.75 -1.60
CA SER A 210 -26.94 6.21 -1.63
C SER A 210 -25.58 6.78 -2.01
N ALA A 211 -25.52 7.83 -2.85
CA ALA A 211 -24.26 8.51 -3.17
C ALA A 211 -24.44 10.03 -3.17
N PHE A 212 -23.58 10.70 -2.42
CA PHE A 212 -23.49 12.16 -2.33
C PHE A 212 -22.23 12.60 -3.07
N PHE A 213 -22.40 13.07 -4.30
CA PHE A 213 -21.31 13.60 -5.12
C PHE A 213 -21.04 15.06 -4.81
N ASN A 214 -19.83 15.56 -5.15
CA ASN A 214 -19.38 16.92 -4.83
C ASN A 214 -19.57 17.25 -3.34
N SER A 215 -19.35 16.25 -2.46
CA SER A 215 -19.66 16.33 -1.05
C SER A 215 -18.49 15.87 -0.19
N GLU A 216 -18.36 16.45 0.99
CA GLU A 216 -17.30 16.15 1.95
C GLU A 216 -17.87 15.98 3.36
N ILE A 217 -17.23 15.12 4.16
CA ILE A 217 -17.54 15.05 5.60
C ILE A 217 -16.94 16.27 6.29
N THR A 218 -17.73 16.91 7.15
CA THR A 218 -17.29 18.07 7.95
C THR A 218 -17.17 17.74 9.45
N ASN A 219 -17.89 16.71 9.92
CA ASN A 219 -17.83 16.28 11.32
C ASN A 219 -18.32 14.84 11.45
N ILE A 220 -17.71 14.07 12.37
CA ILE A 220 -18.12 12.70 12.68
C ILE A 220 -18.52 12.64 14.17
N GLY A 221 -19.83 12.52 14.42
CA GLY A 221 -20.37 12.28 15.74
C GLY A 221 -20.53 10.80 16.07
N PRO A 222 -20.95 10.44 17.30
CA PRO A 222 -21.09 9.04 17.72
C PRO A 222 -22.10 8.22 16.89
N LYS A 223 -23.17 8.83 16.41
CA LYS A 223 -24.28 8.16 15.68
C LYS A 223 -24.61 8.82 14.35
N GLU A 224 -24.04 9.95 14.02
CA GLU A 224 -24.28 10.69 12.80
C GLU A 224 -22.97 11.27 12.25
N VAL A 225 -22.93 11.52 10.96
CA VAL A 225 -21.94 12.40 10.34
C VAL A 225 -22.63 13.59 9.72
N LYS A 226 -21.93 14.73 9.70
CA LYS A 226 -22.31 15.90 8.93
C LYS A 226 -21.53 15.91 7.63
N ILE A 227 -22.24 16.18 6.55
CA ILE A 227 -21.64 16.34 5.23
C ILE A 227 -22.07 17.69 4.64
N ASP A 228 -21.14 18.31 3.93
CA ASP A 228 -21.43 19.46 3.09
C ASP A 228 -21.71 18.95 1.67
N THR A 229 -22.86 19.37 1.11
CA THR A 229 -23.31 18.97 -0.23
C THR A 229 -23.63 20.23 -1.04
N PRO A 230 -23.75 20.13 -2.38
CA PRO A 230 -24.19 21.28 -3.22
C PRO A 230 -25.54 21.88 -2.81
N GLU A 231 -26.41 21.09 -2.15
CA GLU A 231 -27.71 21.54 -1.65
C GLU A 231 -27.66 22.02 -0.19
N GLY A 232 -26.50 22.04 0.46
CA GLY A 232 -26.28 22.44 1.83
C GLY A 232 -25.92 21.30 2.78
N GLU A 233 -25.77 21.62 4.07
CA GLU A 233 -25.41 20.66 5.11
C GLU A 233 -26.48 19.58 5.28
N ARG A 234 -26.04 18.31 5.36
CA ARG A 234 -26.89 17.15 5.68
C ARG A 234 -26.30 16.35 6.82
N LYS A 235 -27.18 15.64 7.52
CA LYS A 235 -26.81 14.68 8.57
C LYS A 235 -27.18 13.29 8.11
N LEU A 236 -26.24 12.35 8.26
CA LEU A 236 -26.43 10.95 7.93
C LEU A 236 -26.19 10.11 9.18
N GLU A 237 -27.19 9.30 9.56
CA GLU A 237 -27.01 8.30 10.62
C GLU A 237 -26.03 7.22 10.16
N ASN A 238 -25.18 6.72 11.08
CA ASN A 238 -24.25 5.64 10.78
C ASN A 238 -23.78 4.91 12.01
N ASP A 239 -23.39 3.66 11.81
CA ASP A 239 -22.70 2.81 12.76
C ASP A 239 -21.20 2.81 12.48
N PHE A 240 -20.79 2.88 11.20
CA PHE A 240 -19.40 2.89 10.75
C PHE A 240 -19.12 3.98 9.72
N VAL A 241 -17.87 4.43 9.70
CA VAL A 241 -17.32 5.31 8.65
C VAL A 241 -16.06 4.66 8.09
N LEU A 242 -16.06 4.33 6.81
CA LEU A 242 -14.88 3.84 6.09
C LEU A 242 -14.27 4.97 5.29
N ALA A 243 -13.19 5.56 5.80
CA ALA A 243 -12.44 6.63 5.15
C ALA A 243 -11.42 6.04 4.15
N LEU A 244 -11.90 5.61 2.98
CA LEU A 244 -11.09 4.95 1.94
C LEU A 244 -10.54 5.97 0.93
N THR A 245 -9.84 6.96 1.45
CA THR A 245 -9.31 8.15 0.77
C THR A 245 -7.94 7.92 0.12
N GLY A 246 -7.44 6.69 0.18
CA GLY A 246 -6.12 6.30 -0.30
C GLY A 246 -5.04 6.40 0.77
N TYR A 247 -3.80 6.12 0.36
CA TYR A 247 -2.65 5.99 1.25
C TYR A 247 -1.46 6.77 0.71
N GLN A 248 -0.48 7.02 1.57
CA GLN A 248 0.72 7.76 1.22
C GLN A 248 1.98 7.06 1.77
N PRO A 249 3.13 7.23 1.09
CA PRO A 249 4.42 6.76 1.61
C PRO A 249 4.82 7.56 2.85
N ASN A 250 5.61 6.92 3.72
CA ASN A 250 6.19 7.61 4.87
C ASN A 250 7.37 8.51 4.43
N LEU A 251 7.05 9.71 3.96
CA LEU A 251 8.04 10.67 3.48
C LEU A 251 8.92 11.20 4.60
N ASP A 252 8.37 11.40 5.80
CA ASP A 252 9.13 11.85 6.97
C ASP A 252 10.28 10.90 7.31
N PHE A 253 10.06 9.59 7.17
CA PHE A 253 11.11 8.58 7.35
C PHE A 253 12.23 8.76 6.31
N LEU A 254 11.86 9.01 5.04
CA LEU A 254 12.85 9.21 3.97
C LEU A 254 13.67 10.50 4.17
N GLU A 255 13.02 11.59 4.56
CA GLU A 255 13.69 12.86 4.83
C GLU A 255 14.63 12.77 6.04
N LYS A 256 14.24 12.03 7.08
CA LYS A 256 15.12 11.74 8.24
C LYS A 256 16.39 10.96 7.90
N ILE A 257 16.36 10.16 6.85
CA ILE A 257 17.55 9.46 6.31
C ILE A 257 18.41 10.41 5.46
N GLY A 258 17.89 11.59 5.09
CA GLY A 258 18.56 12.56 4.24
C GLY A 258 18.20 12.45 2.76
N ILE A 259 17.16 11.68 2.42
CA ILE A 259 16.68 11.55 1.05
C ILE A 259 15.93 12.82 0.66
N SER A 260 16.36 13.46 -0.41
CA SER A 260 15.72 14.67 -0.93
C SER A 260 14.40 14.35 -1.63
N VAL A 261 13.39 15.17 -1.35
CA VAL A 261 12.04 15.05 -1.92
C VAL A 261 11.72 16.29 -2.77
N ASN A 262 11.26 16.08 -3.99
CA ASN A 262 10.77 17.15 -4.85
C ASN A 262 9.32 17.50 -4.52
N HIS A 263 9.10 18.48 -3.66
CA HIS A 263 7.77 18.90 -3.20
C HIS A 263 6.87 19.46 -4.31
N LYS A 264 7.44 19.88 -5.46
CA LYS A 264 6.68 20.41 -6.60
C LYS A 264 6.14 19.31 -7.51
N GLU A 265 6.75 18.13 -7.51
CA GLU A 265 6.40 17.00 -8.37
C GLU A 265 5.92 15.82 -7.53
N HIS A 266 4.66 15.81 -7.12
CA HIS A 266 4.03 14.74 -6.36
C HIS A 266 4.84 14.28 -5.13
N LYS A 267 5.64 15.15 -4.52
CA LYS A 267 6.59 14.82 -3.45
C LYS A 267 7.43 13.58 -3.81
N LYS A 268 7.90 13.51 -5.05
CA LYS A 268 8.71 12.39 -5.54
C LYS A 268 10.14 12.51 -4.99
N GLN A 269 10.72 11.40 -4.61
CA GLN A 269 12.09 11.31 -4.13
C GLN A 269 13.07 11.52 -5.29
N ILE A 270 14.23 12.13 -4.97
CA ILE A 270 15.32 12.30 -5.94
C ILE A 270 16.17 11.02 -5.93
N TYR A 271 16.19 10.33 -7.06
CA TYR A 271 17.00 9.14 -7.28
C TYR A 271 17.40 9.01 -8.77
N ASN A 272 18.44 8.27 -9.03
CA ASN A 272 18.85 7.93 -10.40
C ASN A 272 18.00 6.77 -10.94
N PRO A 273 17.20 6.93 -12.00
CA PRO A 273 16.30 5.87 -12.50
C PRO A 273 17.04 4.67 -13.11
N ASN A 274 18.33 4.78 -13.40
CA ASN A 274 19.12 3.68 -13.94
C ASN A 274 19.70 2.78 -12.85
N THR A 275 20.07 3.36 -11.70
CA THR A 275 20.67 2.66 -10.56
C THR A 275 19.75 2.49 -9.37
N MET A 276 18.66 3.27 -9.31
CA MET A 276 17.75 3.43 -8.18
C MET A 276 18.39 4.07 -6.94
N GLU A 277 19.64 4.56 -7.03
CA GLU A 277 20.35 5.21 -5.94
C GLU A 277 19.81 6.63 -5.71
N THR A 278 19.63 6.98 -4.44
CA THR A 278 19.18 8.31 -4.02
C THR A 278 20.33 9.33 -4.04
N ASN A 279 20.05 10.56 -3.59
CA ASN A 279 21.09 11.54 -3.30
C ASN A 279 22.02 11.14 -2.13
N VAL A 280 21.64 10.13 -1.35
CA VAL A 280 22.49 9.53 -0.30
C VAL A 280 23.14 8.28 -0.89
N GLU A 281 24.45 8.38 -1.20
CA GLU A 281 25.24 7.29 -1.77
C GLU A 281 25.12 6.00 -0.91
N GLY A 282 24.82 4.87 -1.56
CA GLY A 282 24.55 3.57 -0.93
C GLY A 282 23.13 3.39 -0.39
N VAL A 283 22.23 4.38 -0.58
CA VAL A 283 20.80 4.25 -0.27
C VAL A 283 19.99 4.19 -1.55
N TYR A 284 19.20 3.15 -1.70
CA TYR A 284 18.42 2.85 -2.89
C TYR A 284 16.92 2.81 -2.59
N LEU A 285 16.10 3.12 -3.58
CA LEU A 285 14.65 2.97 -3.51
C LEU A 285 14.19 1.82 -4.40
N ALA A 286 13.23 1.02 -3.92
CA ALA A 286 12.65 -0.07 -4.69
C ALA A 286 11.12 -0.16 -4.51
N GLY A 287 10.42 -0.40 -5.61
CA GLY A 287 8.97 -0.57 -5.60
C GLY A 287 8.20 0.75 -5.68
N VAL A 288 6.98 0.70 -5.17
CA VAL A 288 6.00 1.80 -5.29
C VAL A 288 6.41 3.07 -4.55
N ILE A 289 7.32 2.99 -3.59
CA ILE A 289 7.89 4.14 -2.88
C ILE A 289 8.53 5.14 -3.85
N CYS A 290 9.08 4.68 -4.98
CA CYS A 290 9.72 5.51 -5.99
C CYS A 290 8.79 6.53 -6.66
N GLY A 291 7.48 6.34 -6.57
CA GLY A 291 6.47 7.23 -7.16
C GLY A 291 6.09 8.43 -6.29
N GLY A 292 6.57 8.52 -5.05
CA GLY A 292 6.12 9.53 -4.09
C GLY A 292 4.60 9.47 -3.90
N MET A 293 3.94 10.63 -3.96
CA MET A 293 2.46 10.71 -3.86
C MET A 293 1.75 10.22 -5.13
N LYS A 294 2.45 9.97 -6.24
CA LYS A 294 1.88 9.34 -7.45
C LYS A 294 1.88 7.82 -7.30
N THR A 295 1.08 7.31 -6.38
CA THR A 295 1.02 5.89 -5.99
C THR A 295 0.54 4.94 -7.10
N SER A 296 0.13 5.47 -8.26
CA SER A 296 -0.28 4.71 -9.46
C SER A 296 0.78 4.62 -10.55
N GLU A 297 2.03 4.98 -10.26
CA GLU A 297 3.14 4.89 -11.22
C GLU A 297 3.79 3.51 -11.19
N TRP A 298 3.98 2.97 -9.99
CA TRP A 298 4.66 1.70 -9.77
C TRP A 298 3.73 0.68 -9.12
N PHE A 299 3.83 -0.55 -9.59
CA PHE A 299 3.11 -1.72 -9.09
C PHE A 299 4.09 -2.87 -8.92
N ILE A 300 3.65 -4.01 -8.39
CA ILE A 300 4.51 -5.21 -8.28
C ILE A 300 5.07 -5.56 -9.64
N GLU A 301 4.22 -5.60 -10.67
CA GLU A 301 4.54 -6.08 -12.03
C GLU A 301 5.62 -5.26 -12.77
N ASN A 302 5.69 -3.96 -12.56
CA ASN A 302 6.61 -3.08 -13.29
C ASN A 302 7.78 -2.57 -12.46
N SER A 303 7.79 -2.81 -11.14
CA SER A 303 8.87 -2.35 -10.26
C SER A 303 9.86 -3.47 -9.85
N GLN A 304 9.67 -4.69 -10.29
CA GLN A 304 10.61 -5.80 -10.06
C GLN A 304 12.00 -5.51 -10.62
N ILE A 305 12.08 -4.81 -11.74
CA ILE A 305 13.32 -4.41 -12.39
C ILE A 305 14.23 -3.56 -11.49
N HIS A 306 13.66 -2.90 -10.46
CA HIS A 306 14.44 -2.13 -9.50
C HIS A 306 15.44 -3.00 -8.76
N ALA A 307 15.07 -4.23 -8.40
CA ALA A 307 15.95 -5.18 -7.71
C ALA A 307 17.23 -5.48 -8.53
N GLU A 308 17.09 -5.72 -9.82
CA GLU A 308 18.21 -5.98 -10.72
C GLU A 308 19.08 -4.75 -10.91
N LYS A 309 18.47 -3.57 -11.14
CA LYS A 309 19.19 -2.30 -11.29
C LYS A 309 20.07 -2.00 -10.07
N ILE A 310 19.50 -2.16 -8.87
CA ILE A 310 20.20 -1.93 -7.60
C ILE A 310 21.38 -2.89 -7.47
N MET A 311 21.16 -4.20 -7.63
CA MET A 311 22.22 -5.19 -7.43
C MET A 311 23.30 -5.12 -8.50
N ASN A 312 22.97 -4.72 -9.73
CA ASN A 312 23.95 -4.47 -10.78
C ASN A 312 24.79 -3.20 -10.53
N HIS A 313 24.24 -2.21 -9.82
CA HIS A 313 25.00 -1.04 -9.41
C HIS A 313 25.94 -1.34 -8.22
N ILE A 314 25.47 -2.10 -7.24
CA ILE A 314 26.27 -2.50 -6.07
C ILE A 314 27.42 -3.42 -6.47
N VAL A 315 27.20 -4.35 -7.42
CA VAL A 315 28.22 -5.24 -7.97
C VAL A 315 28.27 -5.04 -9.48
N PRO A 316 29.07 -4.09 -9.98
CA PRO A 316 29.24 -3.90 -11.42
C PRO A 316 29.68 -5.20 -12.11
N LYS A 317 29.21 -5.42 -13.32
CA LYS A 317 29.79 -6.49 -14.16
C LYS A 317 31.26 -6.13 -14.44
N GLY A 318 32.17 -6.97 -13.94
CA GLY A 318 33.58 -6.90 -14.28
C GLY A 318 33.83 -7.09 -15.78
#